data_c94f21c991c2a85d67da2dc5fada3e44
#
_entry.id   c94f21c991c2a85d67da2dc5fada3e44
#
_cell.length_a   1.000
_cell.length_b   1.000
_cell.length_c   1.000
_cell.angle_alpha   90.00
_cell.angle_beta   90.00
_cell.angle_gamma   90.00
#
_symmetry.space_group_name_H-M   'P 1'
#
loop_
_entity.id
_entity.type
_entity.pdbx_description
1 polymer ?
#
loop_
_entity_poly.entity_id
_entity_poly.type
_entity_poly.pdbx_seq_one_letter_code
_entity_poly.pdbx_strand_id
1 'polypeptide(L)'
;GVSQRAALRSKGAGADLLAMTATPIPRTLALTAYGDMECSRIRHRPKTGAGVVTTCIPPESADLAYGAIREACEEGHQAYVVCPLIDEKDDGSELDDVPEASRSAATRIHSAEAAYEELSRRTLRGLRVGLLTGRMGAAQKDEAMEAFRRGDVDVLVSTTVIEVGVDVPHATAMLVYDVDRF
;
A
#
# COMPACT_ATOMS: atom_id res chain seq x y z
N GLY A 1 -3.24 17.51 11.04
CA GLY A 1 -4.22 18.52 10.62
C GLY A 1 -3.71 19.94 10.73
N VAL A 2 -4.52 20.94 10.34
CA VAL A 2 -4.15 22.36 10.34
C VAL A 2 -3.76 22.84 11.75
N SER A 3 -4.46 22.41 12.78
CA SER A 3 -4.18 22.73 14.19
C SER A 3 -2.83 22.22 14.69
N GLN A 4 -2.40 21.04 14.26
CA GLN A 4 -1.08 20.50 14.62
C GLN A 4 0.07 21.28 13.98
N ARG A 5 -0.12 21.77 12.74
CA ARG A 5 0.86 22.62 12.05
C ARG A 5 0.96 24.01 12.68
N ALA A 6 -0.16 24.58 13.09
CA ALA A 6 -0.20 25.83 13.83
C ALA A 6 0.53 25.70 15.19
N ALA A 7 0.34 24.58 15.89
CA ALA A 7 1.03 24.27 17.14
C ALA A 7 2.55 24.06 16.95
N LEU A 8 2.99 23.52 15.82
CA LEU A 8 4.42 23.43 15.49
C LEU A 8 5.04 24.81 15.23
N ARG A 9 4.35 25.68 14.51
CA ARG A 9 4.79 27.08 14.28
C ARG A 9 4.92 27.89 15.58
N SER A 10 4.06 27.65 16.55
CA SER A 10 4.07 28.37 17.82
C SER A 10 5.18 27.93 18.79
N LYS A 11 5.83 26.78 18.55
CA LYS A 11 6.88 26.22 19.43
C LYS A 11 8.26 26.86 19.27
N GLY A 12 8.51 27.65 18.22
CA GLY A 12 9.79 28.29 18.00
C GLY A 12 9.64 29.62 17.28
N ALA A 13 9.93 30.73 17.94
CA ALA A 13 10.04 32.02 17.29
C ALA A 13 11.20 32.01 16.29
N GLY A 14 10.89 32.01 14.97
CA GLY A 14 11.88 32.01 13.90
C GLY A 14 12.28 30.63 13.37
N ALA A 15 11.51 29.56 13.68
CA ALA A 15 11.75 28.25 13.07
C ALA A 15 11.20 28.19 11.64
N ASP A 16 12.04 27.78 10.70
CA ASP A 16 11.63 27.48 9.33
C ASP A 16 10.79 26.20 9.27
N LEU A 17 9.78 26.19 8.41
CA LEU A 17 8.90 25.04 8.22
C LEU A 17 9.08 24.48 6.81
N LEU A 18 9.54 23.23 6.71
CA LEU A 18 9.59 22.48 5.47
C LEU A 18 8.47 21.43 5.46
N ALA A 19 7.53 21.56 4.53
CA ALA A 19 6.51 20.54 4.28
C ALA A 19 6.88 19.75 3.01
N MET A 20 6.99 18.45 3.14
CA MET A 20 7.30 17.52 2.03
C MET A 20 6.11 16.63 1.74
N THR A 21 5.81 16.41 0.46
CA THR A 21 4.77 15.49 0.02
C THR A 21 5.18 14.81 -1.29
N ALA A 22 4.82 13.55 -1.44
CA ALA A 22 5.01 12.81 -2.69
C ALA A 22 3.86 13.06 -3.69
N THR A 23 2.70 13.52 -3.21
CA THR A 23 1.54 13.84 -4.06
C THR A 23 1.59 15.31 -4.47
N PRO A 24 1.53 15.63 -5.78
CA PRO A 24 1.53 17.02 -6.22
C PRO A 24 0.27 17.73 -5.77
N ILE A 25 0.42 18.74 -4.91
CA ILE A 25 -0.68 19.63 -4.54
C ILE A 25 -0.78 20.71 -5.61
N PRO A 26 -1.94 20.93 -6.25
CA PRO A 26 -2.13 22.03 -7.16
C PRO A 26 -1.72 23.37 -6.53
N ARG A 27 -0.99 24.19 -7.28
CA ARG A 27 -0.44 25.47 -6.76
C ARG A 27 -1.49 26.37 -6.12
N THR A 28 -2.70 26.37 -6.67
CA THR A 28 -3.84 27.12 -6.12
C THR A 28 -4.26 26.62 -4.74
N LEU A 29 -4.28 25.31 -4.53
CA LEU A 29 -4.58 24.70 -3.24
C LEU A 29 -3.45 24.90 -2.22
N ALA A 30 -2.20 24.89 -2.68
CA ALA A 30 -1.04 25.14 -1.84
C ALA A 30 -1.05 26.61 -1.32
N LEU A 31 -1.35 27.57 -2.17
CA LEU A 31 -1.47 28.98 -1.80
C LEU A 31 -2.64 29.22 -0.81
N THR A 32 -3.78 28.53 -1.01
CA THR A 32 -4.95 28.66 -0.13
C THR A 32 -4.74 27.98 1.23
N ALA A 33 -4.03 26.86 1.25
CA ALA A 33 -3.83 26.07 2.47
C ALA A 33 -2.60 26.49 3.28
N TYR A 34 -1.57 27.06 2.63
CA TYR A 34 -0.26 27.33 3.24
C TYR A 34 0.20 28.80 3.17
N GLY A 35 -0.57 29.69 2.51
CA GLY A 35 -0.27 31.11 2.43
C GLY A 35 1.09 31.41 1.78
N ASP A 36 2.05 31.83 2.57
CA ASP A 36 3.35 32.37 2.12
C ASP A 36 4.45 31.30 1.86
N MET A 37 4.09 30.03 1.64
CA MET A 37 5.10 29.00 1.39
C MET A 37 5.57 29.00 -0.06
N GLU A 38 6.87 29.00 -0.28
CA GLU A 38 7.48 28.72 -1.58
C GLU A 38 7.40 27.23 -1.90
N CYS A 39 7.10 26.90 -3.16
CA CYS A 39 6.97 25.51 -3.61
C CYS A 39 8.12 25.14 -4.55
N SER A 40 8.98 24.25 -4.09
CA SER A 40 10.01 23.62 -4.91
C SER A 40 9.58 22.23 -5.35
N ARG A 41 9.81 21.88 -6.63
CA ARG A 41 9.47 20.57 -7.19
C ARG A 41 10.71 19.85 -7.66
N ILE A 42 10.94 18.64 -7.14
CA ILE A 42 11.95 17.71 -7.63
C ILE A 42 11.32 16.92 -8.79
N ARG A 43 11.75 17.19 -10.03
CA ARG A 43 11.19 16.57 -11.24
C ARG A 43 11.95 15.35 -11.71
N HIS A 44 13.15 15.13 -11.21
CA HIS A 44 14.02 14.05 -11.63
C HIS A 44 13.96 12.90 -10.63
N ARG A 45 13.79 11.68 -11.15
CA ARG A 45 13.98 10.48 -10.34
C ARG A 45 15.47 10.20 -10.20
N PRO A 46 15.94 9.64 -9.08
CA PRO A 46 17.30 9.10 -8.98
C PRO A 46 17.51 8.11 -10.14
N LYS A 47 18.70 8.13 -10.74
CA LYS A 47 19.07 7.22 -11.84
C LYS A 47 19.32 5.78 -11.37
N THR A 48 19.19 5.51 -10.09
CA THR A 48 19.43 4.21 -9.48
C THR A 48 18.14 3.38 -9.53
N GLY A 49 18.15 2.33 -10.32
CA GLY A 49 17.10 1.31 -10.38
C GLY A 49 16.76 0.91 -11.82
N ALA A 50 16.43 -0.36 -12.01
CA ALA A 50 15.76 -0.85 -13.20
C ALA A 50 14.38 -0.17 -13.31
N GLY A 51 13.88 -0.01 -14.53
CA GLY A 51 12.55 0.54 -14.75
C GLY A 51 11.48 -0.33 -14.10
N VAL A 52 10.32 0.28 -13.79
CA VAL A 52 9.15 -0.46 -13.31
C VAL A 52 8.37 -0.98 -14.52
N VAL A 53 8.09 -2.27 -14.53
CA VAL A 53 7.17 -2.92 -15.48
C VAL A 53 5.86 -3.16 -14.76
N THR A 54 4.77 -2.63 -15.30
CA THR A 54 3.43 -2.83 -14.76
C THR A 54 2.60 -3.64 -15.74
N THR A 55 1.98 -4.72 -15.25
CA THR A 55 1.13 -5.60 -16.05
C THR A 55 -0.23 -5.72 -15.38
N CYS A 56 -1.30 -5.57 -16.15
CA CYS A 56 -2.65 -5.87 -15.68
C CYS A 56 -2.95 -7.34 -16.00
N ILE A 57 -3.26 -8.13 -14.97
CA ILE A 57 -3.50 -9.57 -15.08
C ILE A 57 -4.94 -9.84 -14.69
N PRO A 58 -5.74 -10.49 -15.56
CA PRO A 58 -7.12 -10.82 -15.25
C PRO A 58 -7.19 -11.92 -14.18
N PRO A 59 -8.27 -12.00 -13.39
CA PRO A 59 -8.40 -12.92 -12.25
C PRO A 59 -8.16 -14.39 -12.60
N GLU A 60 -8.57 -14.83 -13.77
CA GLU A 60 -8.37 -16.21 -14.27
C GLU A 60 -6.91 -16.58 -14.53
N SER A 61 -6.05 -15.58 -14.59
CA SER A 61 -4.59 -15.74 -14.80
C SER A 61 -3.76 -15.34 -13.58
N ALA A 62 -4.38 -15.23 -12.41
CA ALA A 62 -3.71 -14.79 -11.16
C ALA A 62 -2.45 -15.61 -10.82
N ASP A 63 -2.38 -16.87 -11.25
CA ASP A 63 -1.20 -17.73 -11.08
C ASP A 63 0.07 -17.13 -11.69
N LEU A 64 -0.04 -16.31 -12.73
CA LEU A 64 1.11 -15.61 -13.31
C LEU A 64 1.69 -14.57 -12.34
N ALA A 65 0.82 -13.85 -11.63
CA ALA A 65 1.26 -12.89 -10.61
C ALA A 65 1.93 -13.58 -9.43
N TYR A 66 1.36 -14.68 -8.98
CA TYR A 66 1.94 -15.47 -7.88
C TYR A 66 3.27 -16.11 -8.27
N GLY A 67 3.39 -16.56 -9.52
CA GLY A 67 4.64 -17.04 -10.09
C GLY A 67 5.74 -15.98 -10.07
N ALA A 68 5.43 -14.77 -10.50
CA ALA A 68 6.39 -13.66 -10.47
C ALA A 68 6.82 -13.26 -9.04
N ILE A 69 5.90 -13.30 -8.07
CA ILE A 69 6.25 -13.07 -6.65
C ILE A 69 7.20 -14.17 -6.16
N ARG A 70 6.91 -15.42 -6.49
CA ARG A 70 7.73 -16.56 -6.07
C ARG A 70 9.14 -16.47 -6.65
N GLU A 71 9.24 -16.17 -7.95
CA GLU A 71 10.51 -15.99 -8.64
C GLU A 71 11.35 -14.87 -7.99
N ALA A 72 10.73 -13.70 -7.73
CA ALA A 72 11.40 -12.60 -7.05
C ALA A 72 11.91 -13.01 -5.65
N CYS A 73 11.13 -13.77 -4.88
CA CYS A 73 11.53 -14.23 -3.56
C CYS A 73 12.64 -15.30 -3.62
N GLU A 74 12.64 -16.17 -4.63
CA GLU A 74 13.70 -17.15 -4.88
C GLU A 74 15.03 -16.49 -5.26
N GLU A 75 14.97 -15.32 -5.92
CA GLU A 75 16.14 -14.46 -6.21
C GLU A 75 16.65 -13.68 -4.99
N GLY A 76 15.99 -13.81 -3.83
CA GLY A 76 16.35 -13.11 -2.59
C GLY A 76 15.72 -11.73 -2.44
N HIS A 77 14.72 -11.43 -3.26
CA HIS A 77 13.93 -10.21 -3.16
C HIS A 77 12.70 -10.40 -2.27
N GLN A 78 11.98 -9.31 -2.02
CA GLN A 78 10.75 -9.28 -1.25
C GLN A 78 9.60 -8.72 -2.09
N ALA A 79 8.37 -9.02 -1.69
CA ALA A 79 7.19 -8.55 -2.40
C ALA A 79 6.15 -7.91 -1.47
N TYR A 80 5.42 -6.94 -2.00
CA TYR A 80 4.20 -6.42 -1.40
C TYR A 80 2.97 -7.03 -2.08
N VAL A 81 1.94 -7.33 -1.29
CA VAL A 81 0.59 -7.61 -1.77
C VAL A 81 -0.34 -6.59 -1.14
N VAL A 82 -0.93 -5.73 -1.96
CA VAL A 82 -1.78 -4.63 -1.50
C VAL A 82 -3.23 -4.97 -1.79
N CYS A 83 -4.05 -4.94 -0.74
CA CYS A 83 -5.49 -5.16 -0.82
C CYS A 83 -6.25 -3.85 -0.57
N PRO A 84 -7.40 -3.62 -1.20
CA PRO A 84 -8.23 -2.47 -0.91
C PRO A 84 -8.71 -2.48 0.56
N LEU A 85 -8.97 -1.30 1.10
CA LEU A 85 -9.60 -1.19 2.40
C LEU A 85 -11.09 -1.51 2.23
N ILE A 86 -11.55 -2.55 2.92
CA ILE A 86 -12.97 -2.90 2.95
C ILE A 86 -13.59 -2.22 4.16
N ASP A 87 -14.50 -1.26 3.93
CA ASP A 87 -15.34 -0.74 5.00
C ASP A 87 -16.37 -1.80 5.40
N GLU A 88 -16.57 -2.02 6.69
CA GLU A 88 -17.53 -3.00 7.24
C GLU A 88 -19.00 -2.74 6.82
N LYS A 89 -19.26 -1.61 6.16
CA LYS A 89 -20.56 -1.28 5.59
C LYS A 89 -20.82 -1.92 4.21
N ASP A 90 -19.79 -2.49 3.59
CA ASP A 90 -19.86 -3.13 2.27
C ASP A 90 -20.11 -4.65 2.37
N ASP A 91 -20.58 -5.14 3.52
CA ASP A 91 -20.87 -6.57 3.76
C ASP A 91 -22.20 -7.05 3.12
N GLY A 92 -22.56 -6.48 1.98
CA GLY A 92 -23.61 -7.06 1.12
C GLY A 92 -25.04 -6.62 1.44
N SER A 93 -25.28 -5.65 2.33
CA SER A 93 -26.63 -5.19 2.65
C SER A 93 -27.31 -4.34 1.55
N GLU A 94 -26.56 -3.89 0.54
CA GLU A 94 -27.13 -3.17 -0.62
C GLU A 94 -27.31 -4.04 -1.89
N LEU A 95 -27.03 -5.35 -1.81
CA LEU A 95 -27.08 -6.26 -2.96
C LEU A 95 -28.32 -7.15 -3.01
N ASP A 96 -29.36 -6.84 -2.25
CA ASP A 96 -30.60 -7.65 -2.25
C ASP A 96 -31.35 -7.64 -3.59
N ASP A 97 -31.09 -6.65 -4.46
CA ASP A 97 -31.73 -6.52 -5.77
C ASP A 97 -30.91 -7.06 -6.95
N VAL A 98 -29.74 -7.68 -6.74
CA VAL A 98 -28.92 -8.23 -7.82
C VAL A 98 -29.13 -9.74 -7.95
N PRO A 99 -29.45 -10.26 -9.17
CA PRO A 99 -29.67 -11.69 -9.41
C PRO A 99 -28.46 -12.55 -8.97
N GLU A 100 -28.73 -13.66 -8.31
CA GLU A 100 -27.76 -14.59 -7.72
C GLU A 100 -26.68 -15.09 -8.73
N ALA A 101 -27.03 -15.16 -10.02
CA ALA A 101 -26.11 -15.51 -11.10
C ALA A 101 -25.05 -14.43 -11.38
N SER A 102 -25.33 -13.16 -11.01
CA SER A 102 -24.36 -12.05 -11.13
C SER A 102 -23.50 -11.89 -9.88
N ARG A 103 -23.93 -12.49 -8.75
CA ARG A 103 -23.19 -12.47 -7.47
C ARG A 103 -21.97 -13.39 -7.47
N SER A 104 -21.94 -14.41 -8.32
CA SER A 104 -20.87 -15.41 -8.31
C SER A 104 -19.58 -14.99 -9.06
N ALA A 105 -19.64 -13.97 -9.90
CA ALA A 105 -18.49 -13.44 -10.64
C ALA A 105 -18.03 -12.06 -10.15
N ALA A 106 -18.93 -11.30 -9.52
CA ALA A 106 -18.64 -9.97 -9.01
C ALA A 106 -18.50 -10.02 -7.49
N THR A 107 -17.30 -9.82 -7.03
CA THR A 107 -17.01 -9.37 -5.66
C THR A 107 -16.57 -10.46 -4.68
N ARG A 108 -15.55 -11.22 -5.01
CA ARG A 108 -14.60 -11.61 -3.98
C ARG A 108 -13.64 -10.43 -3.79
N ILE A 109 -14.05 -9.45 -3.00
CA ILE A 109 -13.15 -8.41 -2.53
C ILE A 109 -12.09 -9.09 -1.68
N HIS A 110 -10.83 -8.95 -2.04
CA HIS A 110 -9.74 -9.54 -1.29
C HIS A 110 -9.47 -8.69 -0.05
N SER A 111 -10.02 -9.08 1.10
CA SER A 111 -9.56 -8.49 2.36
C SER A 111 -8.11 -8.89 2.60
N ALA A 112 -7.34 -8.04 3.23
CA ALA A 112 -5.94 -8.33 3.52
C ALA A 112 -5.79 -9.59 4.39
N GLU A 113 -6.71 -9.83 5.32
CA GLU A 113 -6.72 -11.02 6.17
C GLU A 113 -7.02 -12.29 5.36
N ALA A 114 -8.03 -12.26 4.48
CA ALA A 114 -8.34 -13.40 3.61
C ALA A 114 -7.21 -13.69 2.62
N ALA A 115 -6.64 -12.67 2.01
CA ALA A 115 -5.49 -12.79 1.13
C ALA A 115 -4.28 -13.38 1.87
N TYR A 116 -3.99 -12.90 3.09
CA TYR A 116 -2.93 -13.44 3.93
C TYR A 116 -3.12 -14.94 4.20
N GLU A 117 -4.33 -15.36 4.59
CA GLU A 117 -4.61 -16.78 4.85
C GLU A 117 -4.45 -17.66 3.60
N GLU A 118 -4.97 -17.22 2.47
CA GLU A 118 -4.86 -17.95 1.21
C GLU A 118 -3.40 -18.06 0.74
N LEU A 119 -2.70 -16.92 0.71
CA LEU A 119 -1.31 -16.87 0.25
C LEU A 119 -0.38 -17.69 1.15
N SER A 120 -0.50 -17.53 2.47
CA SER A 120 0.38 -18.23 3.41
C SER A 120 0.17 -19.74 3.43
N ARG A 121 -1.10 -20.20 3.32
CA ARG A 121 -1.44 -21.62 3.45
C ARG A 121 -1.38 -22.39 2.14
N ARG A 122 -1.61 -21.76 1.00
CA ARG A 122 -1.77 -22.40 -0.31
C ARG A 122 -0.82 -21.85 -1.36
N THR A 123 -1.07 -20.65 -1.80
CA THR A 123 -0.50 -20.09 -3.04
C THR A 123 1.00 -19.83 -2.92
N LEU A 124 1.46 -19.26 -1.80
CA LEU A 124 2.87 -18.95 -1.53
C LEU A 124 3.45 -19.81 -0.42
N ARG A 125 2.97 -21.06 -0.32
CA ARG A 125 3.47 -22.03 0.66
C ARG A 125 4.99 -22.19 0.56
N GLY A 126 5.67 -22.05 1.70
CA GLY A 126 7.12 -22.08 1.79
C GLY A 126 7.78 -20.72 1.88
N LEU A 127 7.08 -19.63 1.53
CA LEU A 127 7.50 -18.26 1.77
C LEU A 127 6.96 -17.78 3.13
N ARG A 128 7.70 -16.87 3.75
CA ARG A 128 7.31 -16.23 5.02
C ARG A 128 6.41 -15.04 4.71
N VAL A 129 5.12 -15.22 4.91
CA VAL A 129 4.12 -14.18 4.62
C VAL A 129 3.79 -13.44 5.91
N GLY A 130 3.87 -12.10 5.88
CA GLY A 130 3.46 -11.21 6.96
C GLY A 130 2.17 -10.46 6.63
N LEU A 131 1.51 -9.92 7.64
CA LEU A 131 0.28 -9.13 7.52
C LEU A 131 0.46 -7.76 8.16
N LEU A 132 -0.02 -6.71 7.48
CA LEU A 132 -0.03 -5.33 7.97
C LEU A 132 -1.36 -4.66 7.64
N THR A 133 -2.22 -4.44 8.64
CA THR A 133 -3.53 -3.82 8.44
C THR A 133 -3.71 -2.54 9.24
N GLY A 134 -4.68 -1.73 8.81
CA GLY A 134 -5.05 -0.51 9.54
C GLY A 134 -5.51 -0.75 10.97
N ARG A 135 -6.09 -1.94 11.24
CA ARG A 135 -6.63 -2.33 12.56
C ARG A 135 -5.56 -2.69 13.59
N MET A 136 -4.34 -2.96 13.16
CA MET A 136 -3.22 -3.26 14.06
C MET A 136 -2.82 -2.03 14.86
N GLY A 137 -2.45 -2.23 16.12
CA GLY A 137 -1.86 -1.19 16.98
C GLY A 137 -0.50 -0.72 16.43
N ALA A 138 -0.07 0.49 16.81
CA ALA A 138 1.17 1.08 16.32
C ALA A 138 2.38 0.15 16.52
N ALA A 139 2.54 -0.43 17.72
CA ALA A 139 3.64 -1.35 18.02
C ALA A 139 3.65 -2.60 17.13
N GLN A 140 2.47 -3.15 16.82
CA GLN A 140 2.36 -4.31 15.94
C GLN A 140 2.71 -3.96 14.48
N LYS A 141 2.32 -2.76 14.02
CA LYS A 141 2.69 -2.25 12.70
C LYS A 141 4.20 -2.05 12.57
N ASP A 142 4.80 -1.45 13.60
CA ASP A 142 6.24 -1.23 13.63
C ASP A 142 7.00 -2.57 13.63
N GLU A 143 6.55 -3.56 14.41
CA GLU A 143 7.14 -4.89 14.46
C GLU A 143 7.04 -5.62 13.10
N ALA A 144 5.87 -5.60 12.45
CA ALA A 144 5.67 -6.21 11.14
C ALA A 144 6.56 -5.55 10.07
N MET A 145 6.67 -4.23 10.09
CA MET A 145 7.52 -3.50 9.16
C MET A 145 9.01 -3.75 9.41
N GLU A 146 9.44 -3.80 10.65
CA GLU A 146 10.83 -4.12 10.99
C GLU A 146 11.20 -5.56 10.61
N ALA A 147 10.30 -6.53 10.82
CA ALA A 147 10.50 -7.91 10.37
C ALA A 147 10.64 -7.97 8.83
N PHE A 148 9.84 -7.21 8.11
CA PHE A 148 9.94 -7.12 6.66
C PHE A 148 11.25 -6.46 6.21
N ARG A 149 11.68 -5.35 6.82
CA ARG A 149 12.96 -4.70 6.50
C ARG A 149 14.17 -5.59 6.76
N ARG A 150 14.16 -6.39 7.83
CA ARG A 150 15.25 -7.33 8.14
C ARG A 150 15.28 -8.54 7.23
N GLY A 151 14.27 -8.74 6.38
CA GLY A 151 14.14 -9.91 5.54
C GLY A 151 13.63 -11.15 6.29
N ASP A 152 13.03 -10.99 7.48
CA ASP A 152 12.37 -12.08 8.22
C ASP A 152 11.04 -12.49 7.57
N VAL A 153 10.49 -11.61 6.72
CA VAL A 153 9.26 -11.78 5.94
C VAL A 153 9.60 -11.59 4.47
N ASP A 154 9.16 -12.52 3.62
CA ASP A 154 9.40 -12.49 2.17
C ASP A 154 8.29 -11.71 1.45
N VAL A 155 7.05 -11.87 1.89
CA VAL A 155 5.88 -11.23 1.29
C VAL A 155 5.07 -10.53 2.36
N LEU A 156 4.84 -9.22 2.22
CA LEU A 156 4.02 -8.45 3.13
C LEU A 156 2.66 -8.15 2.51
N VAL A 157 1.61 -8.77 3.05
CA VAL A 157 0.22 -8.48 2.69
C VAL A 157 -0.26 -7.29 3.49
N SER A 158 -0.81 -6.28 2.81
CA SER A 158 -1.22 -5.05 3.50
C SER A 158 -2.48 -4.44 2.90
N THR A 159 -3.17 -3.63 3.68
CA THR A 159 -4.11 -2.63 3.17
C THR A 159 -3.34 -1.38 2.71
N THR A 160 -4.04 -0.36 2.22
CA THR A 160 -3.48 0.95 1.77
C THR A 160 -2.63 1.70 2.81
N VAL A 161 -2.39 1.11 3.97
CA VAL A 161 -1.63 1.72 5.09
C VAL A 161 -0.13 1.88 4.78
N ILE A 162 0.36 1.30 3.67
CA ILE A 162 1.73 1.57 3.21
C ILE A 162 1.76 2.97 2.58
N GLU A 163 1.53 3.97 3.40
CA GLU A 163 1.73 5.35 2.98
C GLU A 163 3.23 5.65 2.88
N VAL A 164 3.52 6.52 1.94
CA VAL A 164 4.79 7.12 1.58
C VAL A 164 5.82 7.12 2.71
N GLY A 165 6.99 6.51 2.46
CA GLY A 165 8.16 6.69 3.32
C GLY A 165 8.78 5.41 3.87
N VAL A 166 8.29 4.23 3.50
CA VAL A 166 8.94 2.97 3.87
C VAL A 166 9.81 2.52 2.69
N ASP A 167 11.07 2.89 2.75
CA ASP A 167 12.07 2.39 1.79
C ASP A 167 12.49 0.97 2.21
N VAL A 168 12.10 -0.01 1.42
CA VAL A 168 12.57 -1.40 1.53
C VAL A 168 13.22 -1.77 0.21
N PRO A 169 14.55 -1.58 0.07
CA PRO A 169 15.27 -1.73 -1.19
C PRO A 169 15.15 -3.12 -1.82
N HIS A 170 14.92 -4.15 -1.00
CA HIS A 170 14.77 -5.54 -1.45
C HIS A 170 13.34 -5.87 -1.91
N ALA A 171 12.34 -5.02 -1.66
CA ALA A 171 10.98 -5.22 -2.15
C ALA A 171 10.87 -4.74 -3.61
N THR A 172 11.10 -5.67 -4.54
CA THR A 172 11.15 -5.39 -5.99
C THR A 172 9.86 -5.74 -6.72
N ALA A 173 8.97 -6.52 -6.10
CA ALA A 173 7.69 -6.93 -6.67
C ALA A 173 6.52 -6.35 -5.86
N MET A 174 5.43 -5.99 -6.57
CA MET A 174 4.20 -5.55 -5.95
C MET A 174 2.99 -6.10 -6.71
N LEU A 175 2.10 -6.76 -6.00
CA LEU A 175 0.78 -7.17 -6.48
C LEU A 175 -0.28 -6.28 -5.84
N VAL A 176 -1.16 -5.73 -6.66
CA VAL A 176 -2.30 -4.94 -6.19
C VAL A 176 -3.58 -5.67 -6.59
N TYR A 177 -4.36 -6.11 -5.61
CA TYR A 177 -5.68 -6.69 -5.84
C TYR A 177 -6.73 -5.61 -6.08
N ASP A 178 -7.74 -5.93 -6.89
CA ASP A 178 -8.93 -5.10 -7.09
C ASP A 178 -8.57 -3.62 -7.33
N VAL A 179 -7.65 -3.39 -8.28
CA VAL A 179 -7.03 -2.08 -8.57
C VAL A 179 -8.04 -0.98 -8.92
N ASP A 180 -9.23 -1.35 -9.36
CA ASP A 180 -10.36 -0.46 -9.65
C ASP A 180 -11.00 0.17 -8.40
N ARG A 181 -10.58 -0.26 -7.20
CA ARG A 181 -11.08 0.22 -5.90
C ARG A 181 -10.12 1.17 -5.17
N PHE A 182 -9.04 1.59 -5.84
CA PHE A 182 -8.06 2.54 -5.28
C PHE A 182 -8.25 3.96 -5.79
#